data_139865bc3431727512325892884580ea
#
_entry.id   139865bc3431727512325892884580ea
#
_cell.length_a   1.000
_cell.length_b   1.000
_cell.length_c   1.000
_cell.angle_alpha   90.00
_cell.angle_beta   90.00
_cell.angle_gamma   90.00
#
_symmetry.space_group_name_H-M   'P 1'
#
loop_
_entity.id
_entity.type
_entity.pdbx_description
1 polymer ?
#
loop_
_entity_poly.entity_id
_entity_poly.type
_entity_poly.pdbx_seq_one_letter_code
_entity_poly.pdbx_strand_id
1 'polypeptide(L)'
;MSKVQNVFLVGAKSLGAYGGYETFVYKLTEYHQNNPNIKYHVACKANGDGCMDETKLDDVKRISNTEFEFHNARCFKIHIPQIGPAQAIYYDVAALRECCKYIKKNNIENPIVYIMACRIGPFAKHFYREVHKLGGKMYLNPDGHEWMRAKWSRPIRKYWKVSEQMMVKYCDLAICDSVNIEKYIHEQYDGKGINGKNPNTTFIAYGADLTPSKLSDDDEKLVNWYEEKGLSKKNYYLVVGRFVPENSFEIMIREFMKSKSKRDFALITNVNDKFLNELENKLHF
;
A
#
# COMPACT_ATOMS: atom_id res chain seq x y z
N MET A 1 -26.82 -5.36 21.92
CA MET A 1 -26.06 -4.44 21.06
C MET A 1 -24.98 -5.24 20.36
N SER A 2 -24.88 -5.16 19.04
CA SER A 2 -23.78 -5.79 18.29
C SER A 2 -22.45 -5.18 18.75
N LYS A 3 -21.48 -6.05 19.02
CA LYS A 3 -20.16 -5.62 19.49
C LYS A 3 -19.39 -4.97 18.34
N VAL A 4 -18.90 -3.75 18.53
CA VAL A 4 -18.12 -3.03 17.51
C VAL A 4 -16.80 -3.76 17.23
N GLN A 5 -16.55 -4.14 15.98
CA GLN A 5 -15.27 -4.70 15.56
C GLN A 5 -14.24 -3.57 15.39
N ASN A 6 -13.21 -3.60 16.20
CA ASN A 6 -12.09 -2.66 16.07
C ASN A 6 -11.00 -3.24 15.16
N VAL A 7 -10.59 -2.47 14.16
CA VAL A 7 -9.57 -2.86 13.17
C VAL A 7 -8.46 -1.81 13.15
N PHE A 8 -7.25 -2.21 13.47
CA PHE A 8 -6.05 -1.38 13.49
C PHE A 8 -5.27 -1.58 12.20
N LEU A 9 -5.10 -0.53 11.41
CA LEU A 9 -4.41 -0.54 10.11
C LEU A 9 -3.01 0.05 10.27
N VAL A 10 -1.98 -0.74 9.93
CA VAL A 10 -0.57 -0.36 10.04
C VAL A 10 0.13 -0.63 8.72
N GLY A 11 0.95 0.32 8.25
CA GLY A 11 1.78 0.15 7.06
C GLY A 11 1.51 1.15 5.94
N ALA A 12 0.32 1.76 5.87
CA ALA A 12 0.09 2.95 5.04
C ALA A 12 0.78 4.17 5.68
N LYS A 13 1.27 5.10 4.89
CA LYS A 13 1.93 6.32 5.40
C LYS A 13 0.92 7.39 5.81
N SER A 14 -0.23 7.44 5.13
CA SER A 14 -1.29 8.44 5.31
C SER A 14 -2.61 7.95 4.73
N LEU A 15 -3.65 8.76 4.81
CA LEU A 15 -4.90 8.58 4.07
C LEU A 15 -4.97 9.60 2.93
N GLY A 16 -5.39 9.16 1.75
CA GLY A 16 -5.64 10.04 0.61
C GLY A 16 -4.41 10.55 -0.13
N ALA A 17 -3.19 10.25 0.31
CA ALA A 17 -2.01 10.53 -0.48
C ALA A 17 -1.84 9.50 -1.60
N TYR A 18 -0.94 9.81 -2.54
CA TYR A 18 -0.61 8.89 -3.62
C TYR A 18 0.12 7.65 -3.09
N GLY A 19 -0.46 6.47 -3.31
CA GLY A 19 0.12 5.18 -2.96
C GLY A 19 -0.94 4.08 -2.90
N GLY A 20 -0.55 2.83 -3.15
CA GLY A 20 -1.48 1.70 -3.16
C GLY A 20 -2.17 1.50 -1.81
N TYR A 21 -1.40 1.43 -0.74
CA TYR A 21 -1.94 1.27 0.61
C TYR A 21 -2.70 2.51 1.11
N GLU A 22 -2.22 3.70 0.78
CA GLU A 22 -2.85 4.96 1.14
C GLU A 22 -4.25 5.07 0.50
N THR A 23 -4.36 4.72 -0.79
CA THR A 23 -5.64 4.66 -1.51
C THR A 23 -6.54 3.57 -0.96
N PHE A 24 -5.99 2.38 -0.69
CA PHE A 24 -6.77 1.27 -0.12
C PHE A 24 -7.36 1.64 1.24
N VAL A 25 -6.57 2.18 2.16
CA VAL A 25 -7.03 2.56 3.50
C VAL A 25 -8.07 3.68 3.41
N TYR A 26 -7.85 4.66 2.54
CA TYR A 26 -8.82 5.74 2.29
C TYR A 26 -10.17 5.17 1.84
N LYS A 27 -10.18 4.34 0.79
CA LYS A 27 -11.42 3.76 0.23
C LYS A 27 -12.09 2.79 1.21
N LEU A 28 -11.33 2.03 1.97
CA LEU A 28 -11.87 1.14 2.99
C LEU A 28 -12.58 1.90 4.11
N THR A 29 -11.97 2.97 4.60
CA THR A 29 -12.56 3.81 5.65
C THR A 29 -13.75 4.63 5.12
N GLU A 30 -13.67 5.16 3.90
CA GLU A 30 -14.77 5.84 3.20
C GLU A 30 -16.00 4.92 3.07
N TYR A 31 -15.80 3.69 2.60
CA TYR A 31 -16.88 2.71 2.42
C TYR A 31 -17.60 2.38 3.74
N HIS A 32 -16.85 2.27 4.83
CA HIS A 32 -17.41 1.89 6.14
C HIS A 32 -17.73 3.07 7.07
N GLN A 33 -17.57 4.32 6.63
CA GLN A 33 -17.70 5.50 7.51
C GLN A 33 -19.05 5.59 8.26
N ASN A 34 -20.12 5.05 7.67
CA ASN A 34 -21.44 5.02 8.25
C ASN A 34 -21.82 3.67 8.89
N ASN A 35 -20.89 2.71 8.97
CA ASN A 35 -21.15 1.41 9.57
C ASN A 35 -20.86 1.44 11.09
N PRO A 36 -21.87 1.38 11.97
CA PRO A 36 -21.67 1.48 13.41
C PRO A 36 -21.01 0.23 14.01
N ASN A 37 -20.90 -0.85 13.28
CA ASN A 37 -20.37 -2.12 13.77
C ASN A 37 -18.86 -2.26 13.54
N ILE A 38 -18.20 -1.31 12.86
CA ILE A 38 -16.77 -1.35 12.57
C ILE A 38 -16.16 0.00 12.95
N LYS A 39 -15.05 -0.02 13.68
CA LYS A 39 -14.23 1.16 13.97
C LYS A 39 -12.80 0.92 13.52
N TYR A 40 -12.31 1.75 12.63
CA TYR A 40 -10.92 1.73 12.19
C TYR A 40 -10.03 2.61 13.06
N HIS A 41 -8.79 2.17 13.23
CA HIS A 41 -7.71 2.91 13.88
C HIS A 41 -6.51 2.90 12.92
N VAL A 42 -6.19 4.04 12.32
CA VAL A 42 -5.22 4.14 11.22
C VAL A 42 -3.95 4.80 11.68
N ALA A 43 -2.83 4.09 11.56
CA ALA A 43 -1.52 4.67 11.77
C ALA A 43 -1.13 5.55 10.58
N CYS A 44 -0.61 6.75 10.86
CA CYS A 44 -0.12 7.69 9.86
C CYS A 44 1.28 8.18 10.23
N LYS A 45 2.09 8.55 9.24
CA LYS A 45 3.38 9.24 9.47
C LYS A 45 3.13 10.70 9.87
N ALA A 46 3.82 11.18 10.89
CA ALA A 46 3.76 12.59 11.29
C ALA A 46 4.69 13.49 10.48
N ASN A 47 5.74 12.92 9.87
CA ASN A 47 6.79 13.67 9.17
C ASN A 47 7.47 12.84 8.07
N GLY A 48 8.25 13.51 7.22
CA GLY A 48 8.98 12.90 6.11
C GLY A 48 8.10 12.60 4.89
N ASP A 49 8.67 11.90 3.92
CA ASP A 49 8.01 11.61 2.65
C ASP A 49 6.69 10.84 2.85
N GLY A 50 5.63 11.35 2.21
CA GLY A 50 4.28 10.80 2.27
C GLY A 50 3.61 10.92 3.65
N CYS A 51 4.07 11.84 4.52
CA CYS A 51 3.44 12.06 5.82
C CYS A 51 2.01 12.56 5.69
N MET A 52 1.24 12.35 6.75
CA MET A 52 -0.15 12.78 6.82
C MET A 52 -0.26 14.28 7.00
N ASP A 53 -0.95 14.92 6.08
CA ASP A 53 -1.37 16.31 6.14
C ASP A 53 -2.90 16.36 6.13
N GLU A 54 -3.49 16.37 7.32
CA GLU A 54 -4.93 16.40 7.48
C GLU A 54 -5.58 17.69 7.02
N THR A 55 -4.81 18.75 6.78
CA THR A 55 -5.34 20.03 6.26
C THR A 55 -5.80 19.93 4.80
N LYS A 56 -5.40 18.85 4.11
CA LYS A 56 -5.80 18.56 2.73
C LYS A 56 -7.06 17.70 2.63
N LEU A 57 -7.65 17.35 3.75
CA LEU A 57 -8.88 16.58 3.81
C LEU A 57 -10.02 17.46 4.32
N ASP A 58 -11.20 17.32 3.72
CA ASP A 58 -12.42 17.93 4.21
C ASP A 58 -12.98 17.14 5.40
N ASP A 59 -13.75 17.79 6.27
CA ASP A 59 -14.50 17.17 7.38
C ASP A 59 -13.63 16.41 8.42
N VAL A 60 -12.39 16.85 8.62
CA VAL A 60 -11.52 16.30 9.65
C VAL A 60 -11.85 16.87 11.03
N LYS A 61 -12.06 15.96 11.98
CA LYS A 61 -12.21 16.33 13.38
C LYS A 61 -10.89 16.14 14.14
N ARG A 62 -10.17 17.22 14.40
CA ARG A 62 -8.93 17.18 15.17
C ARG A 62 -9.21 16.85 16.64
N ILE A 63 -8.49 15.86 17.20
CA ILE A 63 -8.57 15.41 18.59
C ILE A 63 -7.40 15.96 19.40
N SER A 64 -6.17 15.88 18.85
CA SER A 64 -4.94 16.40 19.43
C SER A 64 -3.93 16.74 18.34
N ASN A 65 -2.70 17.11 18.72
CA ASN A 65 -1.62 17.34 17.74
C ASN A 65 -1.19 16.05 16.99
N THR A 66 -1.48 14.90 17.56
CA THR A 66 -1.09 13.59 17.01
C THR A 66 -2.27 12.71 16.64
N GLU A 67 -3.51 13.15 16.90
CA GLU A 67 -4.70 12.36 16.60
C GLU A 67 -5.82 13.20 16.00
N PHE A 68 -6.52 12.62 15.03
CA PHE A 68 -7.70 13.18 14.38
C PHE A 68 -8.68 12.06 14.02
N GLU A 69 -9.93 12.43 13.76
CA GLU A 69 -10.95 11.52 13.23
C GLU A 69 -11.30 11.93 11.80
N PHE A 70 -11.37 10.95 10.91
CA PHE A 70 -11.75 11.09 9.51
C PHE A 70 -12.42 9.81 9.03
N HIS A 71 -13.51 9.90 8.25
CA HIS A 71 -14.33 8.75 7.84
C HIS A 71 -14.73 7.85 9.02
N ASN A 72 -15.08 8.45 10.16
CA ASN A 72 -15.33 7.72 11.42
C ASN A 72 -14.15 6.82 11.87
N ALA A 73 -12.95 6.98 11.33
CA ALA A 73 -11.74 6.28 11.76
C ALA A 73 -10.90 7.17 12.69
N ARG A 74 -10.36 6.59 13.77
CA ARG A 74 -9.31 7.23 14.56
C ARG A 74 -8.01 7.16 13.81
N CYS A 75 -7.43 8.29 13.47
CA CYS A 75 -6.12 8.39 12.82
C CYS A 75 -5.10 8.90 13.84
N PHE A 76 -3.95 8.23 13.95
CA PHE A 76 -2.90 8.62 14.89
C PHE A 76 -1.54 8.72 14.18
N LYS A 77 -0.79 9.78 14.51
CA LYS A 77 0.46 10.14 13.86
C LYS A 77 1.67 9.61 14.62
N ILE A 78 2.57 8.95 13.92
CA ILE A 78 3.84 8.44 14.43
C ILE A 78 4.98 9.32 13.92
N HIS A 79 5.74 9.92 14.82
CA HIS A 79 6.96 10.66 14.48
C HIS A 79 8.09 9.69 14.13
N ILE A 80 8.80 9.97 13.05
CA ILE A 80 9.84 9.08 12.49
C ILE A 80 11.19 9.77 12.56
N PRO A 81 12.20 9.14 13.19
CA PRO A 81 13.56 9.65 13.19
C PRO A 81 14.18 9.52 11.78
N GLN A 82 15.15 10.38 11.46
CA GLN A 82 15.88 10.34 10.19
C GLN A 82 16.97 9.25 10.21
N ILE A 83 16.58 8.00 10.03
CA ILE A 83 17.44 6.80 10.07
C ILE A 83 17.53 6.10 8.71
N GLY A 84 17.34 6.83 7.61
CA GLY A 84 17.42 6.29 6.26
C GLY A 84 16.39 5.17 5.99
N PRO A 85 16.75 4.10 5.28
CA PRO A 85 15.82 3.02 4.88
C PRO A 85 15.14 2.30 6.06
N ALA A 86 15.73 2.32 7.26
CA ALA A 86 15.16 1.72 8.46
C ALA A 86 13.90 2.45 8.97
N GLN A 87 13.62 3.66 8.48
CA GLN A 87 12.43 4.44 8.85
C GLN A 87 11.13 3.66 8.68
N ALA A 88 10.99 2.85 7.62
CA ALA A 88 9.79 2.08 7.38
C ALA A 88 9.57 0.99 8.45
N ILE A 89 10.65 0.34 8.87
CA ILE A 89 10.62 -0.67 9.94
C ILE A 89 10.28 0.00 11.27
N TYR A 90 10.94 1.13 11.56
CA TYR A 90 10.68 1.89 12.79
C TYR A 90 9.22 2.33 12.87
N TYR A 91 8.69 2.86 11.77
CA TYR A 91 7.30 3.30 11.69
C TYR A 91 6.32 2.19 12.05
N ASP A 92 6.42 1.04 11.39
CA ASP A 92 5.51 -0.08 11.63
C ASP A 92 5.63 -0.61 13.08
N VAL A 93 6.85 -0.72 13.62
CA VAL A 93 7.09 -1.14 15.00
C VAL A 93 6.51 -0.13 16.01
N ALA A 94 6.71 1.15 15.79
CA ALA A 94 6.16 2.20 16.67
C ALA A 94 4.64 2.26 16.61
N ALA A 95 4.06 2.13 15.40
CA ALA A 95 2.62 2.07 15.20
C ALA A 95 2.00 0.86 15.91
N LEU A 96 2.59 -0.32 15.80
CA LEU A 96 2.11 -1.52 16.50
C LEU A 96 2.18 -1.39 18.02
N ARG A 97 3.25 -0.77 18.54
CA ARG A 97 3.34 -0.48 19.98
C ARG A 97 2.20 0.43 20.44
N GLU A 98 1.89 1.46 19.65
CA GLU A 98 0.79 2.36 19.95
C GLU A 98 -0.58 1.65 19.85
N CYS A 99 -0.78 0.79 18.86
CA CYS A 99 -1.97 -0.06 18.77
C CYS A 99 -2.15 -0.91 20.05
N CYS A 100 -1.11 -1.65 20.46
CA CYS A 100 -1.17 -2.50 21.65
C CYS A 100 -1.46 -1.68 22.93
N LYS A 101 -0.84 -0.50 23.08
CA LYS A 101 -1.12 0.41 24.20
C LYS A 101 -2.57 0.88 24.22
N TYR A 102 -3.08 1.31 23.05
CA TYR A 102 -4.44 1.79 22.92
C TYR A 102 -5.47 0.70 23.19
N ILE A 103 -5.28 -0.51 22.64
CA ILE A 103 -6.11 -1.69 22.88
C ILE A 103 -6.19 -1.98 24.38
N LYS A 104 -5.04 -2.03 25.06
CA LYS A 104 -4.95 -2.27 26.52
C LYS A 104 -5.62 -1.17 27.31
N LYS A 105 -5.33 0.11 27.04
CA LYS A 105 -5.87 1.26 27.75
C LYS A 105 -7.40 1.34 27.67
N ASN A 106 -7.97 0.98 26.53
CA ASN A 106 -9.40 1.10 26.28
C ASN A 106 -10.16 -0.24 26.44
N ASN A 107 -9.50 -1.30 26.91
CA ASN A 107 -10.09 -2.63 27.09
C ASN A 107 -10.82 -3.12 25.83
N ILE A 108 -10.21 -2.92 24.64
CA ILE A 108 -10.81 -3.32 23.38
C ILE A 108 -10.77 -4.84 23.26
N GLU A 109 -11.92 -5.43 23.05
CA GLU A 109 -12.06 -6.87 22.93
C GLU A 109 -12.01 -7.33 21.46
N ASN A 110 -11.36 -8.47 21.23
CA ASN A 110 -11.19 -9.10 19.91
C ASN A 110 -10.72 -8.14 18.81
N PRO A 111 -9.67 -7.29 19.04
CA PRO A 111 -9.18 -6.39 18.01
C PRO A 111 -8.54 -7.17 16.87
N ILE A 112 -8.66 -6.65 15.65
CA ILE A 112 -7.89 -7.09 14.48
C ILE A 112 -6.77 -6.07 14.27
N VAL A 113 -5.52 -6.53 14.21
CA VAL A 113 -4.37 -5.71 13.82
C VAL A 113 -3.95 -6.17 12.43
N TYR A 114 -4.21 -5.33 11.42
CA TYR A 114 -3.94 -5.61 10.01
C TYR A 114 -2.71 -4.85 9.54
N ILE A 115 -1.66 -5.58 9.20
CA ILE A 115 -0.34 -5.05 8.81
C ILE A 115 -0.19 -5.16 7.30
N MET A 116 0.18 -4.06 6.67
CA MET A 116 0.44 -3.97 5.23
C MET A 116 1.93 -4.01 4.94
N ALA A 117 2.35 -4.96 4.13
CA ALA A 117 3.72 -5.34 3.77
C ALA A 117 4.53 -6.05 4.86
N CYS A 118 5.50 -6.82 4.41
CA CYS A 118 6.31 -7.71 5.26
C CYS A 118 7.60 -7.05 5.79
N ARG A 119 7.51 -5.85 6.42
CA ARG A 119 8.70 -5.06 6.80
C ARG A 119 9.33 -5.48 8.13
N ILE A 120 8.56 -6.07 9.04
CA ILE A 120 8.95 -6.22 10.46
C ILE A 120 9.16 -7.68 10.89
N GLY A 121 9.57 -8.56 9.98
CA GLY A 121 9.73 -9.99 10.27
C GLY A 121 10.46 -10.33 11.59
N PRO A 122 11.61 -9.71 11.91
CA PRO A 122 12.30 -9.97 13.18
C PRO A 122 11.44 -9.67 14.43
N PHE A 123 10.45 -8.81 14.32
CA PHE A 123 9.53 -8.42 15.41
C PHE A 123 8.19 -9.17 15.34
N ALA A 124 7.89 -9.89 14.25
CA ALA A 124 6.59 -10.51 14.00
C ALA A 124 6.15 -11.42 15.15
N LYS A 125 7.03 -12.29 15.63
CA LYS A 125 6.73 -13.19 16.77
C LYS A 125 6.37 -12.45 18.05
N HIS A 126 7.04 -11.33 18.31
CA HIS A 126 6.79 -10.51 19.50
C HIS A 126 5.37 -9.91 19.42
N PHE A 127 5.05 -9.21 18.34
CA PHE A 127 3.74 -8.58 18.16
C PHE A 127 2.60 -9.58 18.04
N TYR A 128 2.81 -10.71 17.37
CA TYR A 128 1.85 -11.80 17.34
C TYR A 128 1.44 -12.20 18.76
N ARG A 129 2.43 -12.42 19.66
CA ARG A 129 2.16 -12.78 21.05
C ARG A 129 1.48 -11.68 21.84
N GLU A 130 1.90 -10.42 21.64
CA GLU A 130 1.29 -9.27 22.35
C GLU A 130 -0.16 -9.06 21.92
N VAL A 131 -0.47 -9.12 20.62
CA VAL A 131 -1.84 -9.01 20.11
C VAL A 131 -2.72 -10.15 20.63
N HIS A 132 -2.21 -11.39 20.64
CA HIS A 132 -2.94 -12.54 21.20
C HIS A 132 -3.18 -12.43 22.70
N LYS A 133 -2.22 -11.94 23.50
CA LYS A 133 -2.42 -11.65 24.93
C LYS A 133 -3.54 -10.63 25.18
N LEU A 134 -3.77 -9.73 24.21
CA LEU A 134 -4.85 -8.74 24.24
C LEU A 134 -6.17 -9.29 23.68
N GLY A 135 -6.26 -10.59 23.39
CA GLY A 135 -7.44 -11.24 22.83
C GLY A 135 -7.68 -10.95 21.35
N GLY A 136 -6.69 -10.37 20.64
CA GLY A 136 -6.81 -9.98 19.24
C GLY A 136 -6.26 -11.00 18.25
N LYS A 137 -6.36 -10.64 16.97
CA LYS A 137 -5.79 -11.38 15.83
C LYS A 137 -4.88 -10.47 15.00
N MET A 138 -3.82 -11.04 14.45
CA MET A 138 -2.90 -10.34 13.57
C MET A 138 -3.09 -10.78 12.12
N TYR A 139 -3.56 -9.87 11.27
CA TYR A 139 -3.72 -10.09 9.83
C TYR A 139 -2.57 -9.44 9.07
N LEU A 140 -2.26 -9.97 7.90
CA LEU A 140 -1.15 -9.53 7.07
C LEU A 140 -1.62 -9.37 5.62
N ASN A 141 -1.29 -8.24 4.99
CA ASN A 141 -1.20 -8.16 3.54
C ASN A 141 0.27 -8.39 3.18
N PRO A 142 0.62 -9.50 2.52
CA PRO A 142 2.03 -9.83 2.26
C PRO A 142 2.67 -8.94 1.18
N ASP A 143 1.88 -8.09 0.48
CA ASP A 143 2.33 -7.41 -0.74
C ASP A 143 2.77 -8.44 -1.81
N GLY A 144 3.60 -8.08 -2.75
CA GLY A 144 4.09 -9.02 -3.76
C GLY A 144 5.60 -8.92 -3.95
N HIS A 145 6.31 -10.01 -3.70
CA HIS A 145 7.72 -10.22 -4.12
C HIS A 145 8.67 -9.02 -3.91
N GLU A 146 8.51 -8.24 -2.81
CA GLU A 146 9.35 -7.04 -2.57
C GLU A 146 10.85 -7.38 -2.61
N TRP A 147 11.22 -8.59 -2.20
CA TRP A 147 12.59 -9.08 -2.24
C TRP A 147 13.14 -9.30 -3.66
N MET A 148 12.30 -9.35 -4.68
CA MET A 148 12.72 -9.47 -6.09
C MET A 148 13.01 -8.13 -6.76
N ARG A 149 12.59 -7.02 -6.18
CA ARG A 149 12.72 -5.70 -6.80
C ARG A 149 14.17 -5.30 -7.06
N ALA A 150 14.45 -4.84 -8.27
CA ALA A 150 15.80 -4.48 -8.74
C ALA A 150 16.44 -3.36 -7.94
N LYS A 151 15.64 -2.46 -7.34
CA LYS A 151 16.12 -1.34 -6.50
C LYS A 151 16.88 -1.78 -5.24
N TRP A 152 16.71 -3.04 -4.80
CA TRP A 152 17.31 -3.53 -3.55
C TRP A 152 18.64 -4.24 -3.79
N SER A 153 19.63 -3.93 -2.96
CA SER A 153 20.90 -4.67 -2.90
C SER A 153 20.68 -6.12 -2.40
N ARG A 154 21.62 -7.01 -2.67
CA ARG A 154 21.53 -8.42 -2.25
C ARG A 154 21.24 -8.62 -0.75
N PRO A 155 21.91 -7.91 0.21
CA PRO A 155 21.60 -8.03 1.63
C PRO A 155 20.17 -7.62 1.97
N ILE A 156 19.68 -6.53 1.36
CA ILE A 156 18.33 -6.02 1.58
C ILE A 156 17.29 -7.00 1.03
N ARG A 157 17.53 -7.61 -0.14
CA ARG A 157 16.65 -8.66 -0.69
C ARG A 157 16.58 -9.86 0.26
N LYS A 158 17.71 -10.29 0.83
CA LYS A 158 17.73 -11.37 1.83
C LYS A 158 16.92 -11.01 3.07
N TYR A 159 17.05 -9.77 3.56
CA TYR A 159 16.24 -9.28 4.66
C TYR A 159 14.73 -9.38 4.34
N TRP A 160 14.30 -8.87 3.18
CA TRP A 160 12.90 -8.93 2.77
C TRP A 160 12.37 -10.35 2.69
N LYS A 161 13.12 -11.28 2.10
CA LYS A 161 12.72 -12.70 2.00
C LYS A 161 12.56 -13.37 3.36
N VAL A 162 13.50 -13.14 4.28
CA VAL A 162 13.41 -13.65 5.66
C VAL A 162 12.27 -12.98 6.42
N SER A 163 12.11 -11.68 6.25
CA SER A 163 11.04 -10.91 6.89
C SER A 163 9.66 -11.39 6.44
N GLU A 164 9.45 -11.61 5.14
CA GLU A 164 8.23 -12.17 4.58
C GLU A 164 7.90 -13.54 5.19
N GLN A 165 8.87 -14.46 5.23
CA GLN A 165 8.69 -15.77 5.84
C GLN A 165 8.28 -15.68 7.32
N MET A 166 8.93 -14.80 8.08
CA MET A 166 8.61 -14.63 9.49
C MET A 166 7.23 -14.01 9.70
N MET A 167 6.84 -13.04 8.89
CA MET A 167 5.54 -12.41 9.02
C MET A 167 4.40 -13.34 8.59
N VAL A 168 4.56 -14.09 7.50
CA VAL A 168 3.60 -15.14 7.10
C VAL A 168 3.50 -16.23 8.17
N LYS A 169 4.62 -16.62 8.79
CA LYS A 169 4.61 -17.59 9.90
C LYS A 169 3.83 -17.12 11.12
N TYR A 170 3.89 -15.82 11.44
CA TYR A 170 3.32 -15.23 12.64
C TYR A 170 2.16 -14.30 12.32
N CYS A 171 1.25 -14.69 11.42
CA CYS A 171 -0.06 -14.06 11.26
C CYS A 171 -1.16 -15.10 11.40
N ASP A 172 -2.37 -14.64 11.73
CA ASP A 172 -3.56 -15.49 11.83
C ASP A 172 -4.24 -15.66 10.48
N LEU A 173 -4.10 -14.66 9.60
CA LEU A 173 -4.63 -14.67 8.24
C LEU A 173 -3.74 -13.78 7.35
N ALA A 174 -3.30 -14.32 6.23
CA ALA A 174 -2.69 -13.55 5.16
C ALA A 174 -3.77 -13.22 4.11
N ILE A 175 -4.05 -11.92 3.94
CA ILE A 175 -4.99 -11.39 2.96
C ILE A 175 -4.20 -10.93 1.75
N CYS A 176 -4.16 -11.76 0.72
CA CYS A 176 -3.45 -11.50 -0.52
C CYS A 176 -4.25 -10.56 -1.42
N ASP A 177 -3.60 -9.77 -2.24
CA ASP A 177 -4.26 -8.86 -3.20
C ASP A 177 -4.65 -9.55 -4.51
N SER A 178 -4.18 -10.77 -4.74
CA SER A 178 -4.52 -11.58 -5.91
C SER A 178 -4.40 -13.08 -5.64
N VAL A 179 -5.11 -13.86 -6.45
CA VAL A 179 -5.00 -15.34 -6.46
C VAL A 179 -3.56 -15.80 -6.68
N ASN A 180 -2.79 -15.06 -7.51
CA ASN A 180 -1.40 -15.44 -7.80
C ASN A 180 -0.49 -15.22 -6.58
N ILE A 181 -0.73 -14.19 -5.79
CA ILE A 181 0.01 -13.98 -4.53
C ILE A 181 -0.39 -15.03 -3.50
N GLU A 182 -1.67 -15.36 -3.39
CA GLU A 182 -2.12 -16.45 -2.52
C GLU A 182 -1.43 -17.79 -2.87
N LYS A 183 -1.44 -18.15 -4.15
CA LYS A 183 -0.74 -19.33 -4.66
C LYS A 183 0.75 -19.32 -4.32
N TYR A 184 1.42 -18.18 -4.55
CA TYR A 184 2.82 -18.00 -4.20
C TYR A 184 3.08 -18.20 -2.70
N ILE A 185 2.22 -17.68 -1.81
CA ILE A 185 2.35 -17.87 -0.36
C ILE A 185 2.31 -19.35 0.00
N HIS A 186 1.40 -20.13 -0.58
CA HIS A 186 1.35 -21.56 -0.38
C HIS A 186 2.57 -22.29 -0.95
N GLU A 187 2.97 -22.01 -2.18
CA GLU A 187 4.16 -22.61 -2.80
C GLU A 187 5.44 -22.38 -1.98
N GLN A 188 5.56 -21.22 -1.32
CA GLN A 188 6.76 -20.86 -0.57
C GLN A 188 6.71 -21.28 0.90
N TYR A 189 5.53 -21.31 1.53
CA TYR A 189 5.42 -21.31 2.99
C TYR A 189 4.54 -22.42 3.57
N ASP A 190 3.96 -23.31 2.76
CA ASP A 190 3.27 -24.51 3.28
C ASP A 190 4.22 -25.33 4.14
N GLY A 191 3.73 -25.80 5.27
CA GLY A 191 4.52 -26.50 6.27
C GLY A 191 5.49 -25.62 7.08
N LYS A 192 5.59 -24.31 6.83
CA LYS A 192 6.54 -23.41 7.51
C LYS A 192 5.90 -22.50 8.57
N GLY A 193 4.61 -22.62 8.79
CA GLY A 193 3.87 -21.90 9.82
C GLY A 193 4.23 -22.36 11.24
N ILE A 194 3.48 -21.87 12.24
CA ILE A 194 3.66 -22.29 13.63
C ILE A 194 3.32 -23.78 13.75
N ASN A 195 4.21 -24.55 14.36
CA ASN A 195 4.06 -26.01 14.50
C ASN A 195 3.94 -26.77 13.15
N GLY A 196 4.57 -26.27 12.09
CA GLY A 196 4.55 -26.92 10.79
C GLY A 196 3.22 -26.81 10.03
N LYS A 197 2.33 -25.91 10.44
CA LYS A 197 1.06 -25.68 9.74
C LYS A 197 1.25 -24.87 8.45
N ASN A 198 0.31 -25.02 7.53
CA ASN A 198 0.21 -24.16 6.37
C ASN A 198 -0.25 -22.75 6.79
N PRO A 199 0.13 -21.68 6.06
CA PRO A 199 -0.45 -20.37 6.25
C PRO A 199 -1.97 -20.43 6.03
N ASN A 200 -2.72 -19.68 6.85
CA ASN A 200 -4.12 -19.42 6.59
C ASN A 200 -4.21 -18.21 5.69
N THR A 201 -4.80 -18.35 4.51
CA THR A 201 -4.84 -17.34 3.47
C THR A 201 -6.23 -17.06 2.96
N THR A 202 -6.41 -15.92 2.37
CA THR A 202 -7.53 -15.57 1.49
C THR A 202 -7.04 -14.51 0.52
N PHE A 203 -7.76 -14.28 -0.59
CA PHE A 203 -7.45 -13.12 -1.42
C PHE A 203 -8.64 -12.17 -1.48
N ILE A 204 -8.32 -10.87 -1.48
CA ILE A 204 -9.26 -9.77 -1.70
C ILE A 204 -8.57 -8.83 -2.68
N ALA A 205 -8.99 -8.86 -3.94
CA ALA A 205 -8.43 -7.99 -4.97
C ALA A 205 -8.76 -6.53 -4.69
N TYR A 206 -7.85 -5.65 -5.03
CA TYR A 206 -8.13 -4.21 -5.02
C TYR A 206 -9.21 -3.91 -6.05
N GLY A 207 -10.16 -3.07 -5.65
CA GLY A 207 -11.18 -2.55 -6.54
C GLY A 207 -10.67 -1.43 -7.44
N ALA A 208 -11.48 -1.08 -8.43
CA ALA A 208 -11.29 0.13 -9.24
C ALA A 208 -12.56 0.97 -9.18
N ASP A 209 -12.41 2.28 -9.27
CA ASP A 209 -13.54 3.16 -9.49
C ASP A 209 -13.95 3.06 -10.96
N LEU A 210 -15.15 2.55 -11.20
CA LEU A 210 -15.72 2.38 -12.54
C LEU A 210 -16.60 3.56 -12.97
N THR A 211 -16.63 4.63 -12.20
CA THR A 211 -17.40 5.84 -12.55
C THR A 211 -16.82 6.44 -13.83
N PRO A 212 -17.61 6.55 -14.90
CA PRO A 212 -17.14 7.17 -16.14
C PRO A 212 -16.69 8.62 -15.91
N SER A 213 -15.71 9.08 -16.69
CA SER A 213 -15.36 10.50 -16.70
C SER A 213 -16.57 11.34 -17.04
N LYS A 214 -16.75 12.46 -16.34
CA LYS A 214 -17.77 13.45 -16.64
C LYS A 214 -17.36 14.37 -17.81
N LEU A 215 -16.11 14.31 -18.26
CA LEU A 215 -15.64 15.08 -19.41
C LEU A 215 -16.19 14.47 -20.70
N SER A 216 -16.81 15.29 -21.53
CA SER A 216 -17.14 14.91 -22.91
C SER A 216 -15.84 14.82 -23.76
N ASP A 217 -15.93 14.14 -24.87
CA ASP A 217 -14.82 14.06 -25.82
C ASP A 217 -14.38 15.42 -26.37
N ASP A 218 -15.23 16.43 -26.30
CA ASP A 218 -15.00 17.80 -26.79
C ASP A 218 -14.88 18.81 -25.62
N ASP A 219 -14.66 18.34 -24.40
CA ASP A 219 -14.40 19.19 -23.25
C ASP A 219 -13.10 19.99 -23.48
N GLU A 220 -13.16 21.31 -23.26
CA GLU A 220 -12.06 22.23 -23.50
C GLU A 220 -10.77 21.81 -22.79
N LYS A 221 -10.85 21.26 -21.59
CA LYS A 221 -9.68 20.77 -20.85
C LYS A 221 -8.99 19.61 -21.57
N LEU A 222 -9.80 18.73 -22.18
CA LEU A 222 -9.28 17.57 -22.87
C LEU A 222 -8.70 17.98 -24.24
N VAL A 223 -9.39 18.89 -24.95
CA VAL A 223 -8.92 19.43 -26.23
C VAL A 223 -7.58 20.14 -26.05
N ASN A 224 -7.49 21.07 -25.08
CA ASN A 224 -6.25 21.80 -24.79
C ASN A 224 -5.11 20.86 -24.41
N TRP A 225 -5.41 19.77 -23.67
CA TRP A 225 -4.41 18.78 -23.33
C TRP A 225 -3.88 18.04 -24.59
N TYR A 226 -4.75 17.66 -25.52
CA TYR A 226 -4.33 17.06 -26.78
C TYR A 226 -3.44 17.98 -27.59
N GLU A 227 -3.82 19.27 -27.70
CA GLU A 227 -3.04 20.28 -28.40
C GLU A 227 -1.66 20.49 -27.74
N GLU A 228 -1.63 20.67 -26.42
CA GLU A 228 -0.38 20.83 -25.66
C GLU A 228 0.58 19.65 -25.86
N LYS A 229 0.05 18.44 -25.93
CA LYS A 229 0.87 17.20 -26.07
C LYS A 229 1.09 16.78 -27.52
N GLY A 230 0.54 17.49 -28.50
CA GLY A 230 0.62 17.14 -29.91
C GLY A 230 -0.04 15.80 -30.25
N LEU A 231 -1.06 15.40 -29.50
CA LEU A 231 -1.75 14.12 -29.67
C LEU A 231 -3.03 14.28 -30.49
N SER A 232 -3.32 13.31 -31.34
CA SER A 232 -4.60 13.22 -32.03
C SER A 232 -5.61 12.43 -31.20
N LYS A 233 -6.81 12.97 -31.03
CA LYS A 233 -7.91 12.33 -30.29
C LYS A 233 -8.12 10.88 -30.75
N LYS A 234 -8.14 9.96 -29.76
CA LYS A 234 -8.35 8.51 -30.00
C LYS A 234 -7.34 7.83 -30.94
N ASN A 235 -6.22 8.48 -31.27
CA ASN A 235 -5.22 7.95 -32.18
C ASN A 235 -3.86 7.70 -31.47
N TYR A 236 -3.90 7.24 -30.23
CA TYR A 236 -2.70 6.91 -29.45
C TYR A 236 -2.90 5.66 -28.60
N TYR A 237 -1.79 5.03 -28.21
CA TYR A 237 -1.77 4.06 -27.13
C TYR A 237 -1.44 4.77 -25.82
N LEU A 238 -2.13 4.44 -24.75
CA LEU A 238 -1.93 5.06 -23.44
C LEU A 238 -1.37 4.06 -22.44
N VAL A 239 -0.28 4.44 -21.78
CA VAL A 239 0.25 3.73 -20.61
C VAL A 239 0.26 4.68 -19.41
N VAL A 240 -0.35 4.26 -18.31
CA VAL A 240 -0.38 5.01 -17.06
C VAL A 240 0.31 4.20 -15.97
N GLY A 241 1.32 4.75 -15.32
CA GLY A 241 2.00 4.03 -14.25
C GLY A 241 3.26 4.73 -13.72
N ARG A 242 3.85 4.17 -12.67
CA ARG A 242 5.13 4.66 -12.15
C ARG A 242 6.24 4.34 -13.15
N PHE A 243 7.05 5.34 -13.47
CA PHE A 243 8.16 5.19 -14.41
C PHE A 243 9.37 4.52 -13.75
N VAL A 244 9.29 3.20 -13.63
CA VAL A 244 10.31 2.36 -13.00
C VAL A 244 10.58 1.11 -13.85
N PRO A 245 11.78 0.53 -13.80
CA PRO A 245 12.16 -0.64 -14.61
C PRO A 245 11.20 -1.82 -14.46
N GLU A 246 10.67 -2.03 -13.25
CA GLU A 246 9.76 -3.14 -12.94
C GLU A 246 8.43 -3.08 -13.72
N ASN A 247 8.04 -1.92 -14.24
CA ASN A 247 6.82 -1.75 -15.03
C ASN A 247 7.04 -1.95 -16.53
N SER A 248 8.20 -2.49 -16.93
CA SER A 248 8.50 -2.93 -18.30
C SER A 248 8.41 -1.85 -19.38
N PHE A 249 8.60 -0.57 -19.03
CA PHE A 249 8.56 0.55 -20.00
C PHE A 249 9.53 0.37 -21.15
N GLU A 250 10.76 -0.13 -20.87
CA GLU A 250 11.73 -0.43 -21.93
C GLU A 250 11.15 -1.36 -23.00
N ILE A 251 10.52 -2.45 -22.56
CA ILE A 251 9.93 -3.44 -23.48
C ILE A 251 8.80 -2.80 -24.27
N MET A 252 7.92 -2.06 -23.62
CA MET A 252 6.77 -1.42 -24.28
C MET A 252 7.21 -0.40 -25.33
N ILE A 253 8.15 0.48 -24.99
CA ILE A 253 8.68 1.49 -25.93
C ILE A 253 9.38 0.80 -27.10
N ARG A 254 10.28 -0.15 -26.83
CA ARG A 254 11.01 -0.88 -27.86
C ARG A 254 10.08 -1.62 -28.83
N GLU A 255 9.09 -2.32 -28.33
CA GLU A 255 8.17 -3.07 -29.19
C GLU A 255 7.21 -2.13 -29.94
N PHE A 256 6.81 -1.00 -29.32
CA PHE A 256 6.08 0.04 -30.03
C PHE A 256 6.88 0.61 -31.20
N MET A 257 8.15 0.97 -30.98
CA MET A 257 9.04 1.47 -32.08
C MET A 257 9.16 0.46 -33.23
N LYS A 258 9.23 -0.83 -32.92
CA LYS A 258 9.27 -1.89 -33.93
C LYS A 258 7.97 -2.10 -34.69
N SER A 259 6.84 -1.78 -34.07
CA SER A 259 5.50 -2.07 -34.59
C SER A 259 5.16 -1.29 -35.86
N LYS A 260 5.92 -0.20 -36.17
CA LYS A 260 5.64 0.75 -37.25
C LYS A 260 4.23 1.34 -37.19
N SER A 261 3.61 1.36 -36.01
CA SER A 261 2.32 1.98 -35.82
C SER A 261 2.36 3.46 -36.21
N LYS A 262 1.27 3.94 -36.80
CA LYS A 262 1.09 5.36 -37.12
C LYS A 262 0.41 6.13 -35.97
N ARG A 263 0.10 5.44 -34.88
CA ARG A 263 -0.48 6.05 -33.67
C ARG A 263 0.63 6.52 -32.75
N ASP A 264 0.34 7.52 -31.96
CA ASP A 264 1.24 7.99 -30.91
C ASP A 264 1.30 7.01 -29.73
N PHE A 265 2.32 7.17 -28.90
CA PHE A 265 2.48 6.41 -27.66
C PHE A 265 2.59 7.37 -26.48
N ALA A 266 1.49 7.52 -25.75
CA ALA A 266 1.39 8.45 -24.63
C ALA A 266 1.71 7.75 -23.31
N LEU A 267 2.67 8.30 -22.56
CA LEU A 267 3.07 7.82 -21.25
C LEU A 267 2.68 8.83 -20.17
N ILE A 268 1.75 8.48 -19.29
CA ILE A 268 1.41 9.27 -18.12
C ILE A 268 2.13 8.66 -16.91
N THR A 269 3.18 9.32 -16.46
CA THR A 269 4.09 8.78 -15.45
C THR A 269 4.53 9.86 -14.47
N ASN A 270 5.14 9.43 -13.34
CA ASN A 270 5.93 10.33 -12.51
C ASN A 270 7.30 10.59 -13.16
N VAL A 271 7.90 11.73 -12.83
CA VAL A 271 9.25 12.08 -13.31
C VAL A 271 10.29 11.12 -12.71
N ASN A 272 11.17 10.61 -13.57
CA ASN A 272 12.34 9.82 -13.22
C ASN A 272 13.42 10.02 -14.29
N ASP A 273 14.10 11.16 -14.23
CA ASP A 273 15.07 11.59 -15.25
C ASP A 273 16.19 10.57 -15.47
N LYS A 274 16.65 9.93 -14.40
CA LYS A 274 17.69 8.91 -14.50
C LYS A 274 17.25 7.75 -15.38
N PHE A 275 16.05 7.23 -15.15
CA PHE A 275 15.53 6.11 -15.93
C PHE A 275 15.17 6.53 -17.36
N LEU A 276 14.67 7.75 -17.55
CA LEU A 276 14.42 8.31 -18.87
C LEU A 276 15.70 8.37 -19.71
N ASN A 277 16.76 9.00 -19.17
CA ASN A 277 18.06 9.09 -19.83
C ASN A 277 18.67 7.71 -20.16
N GLU A 278 18.49 6.72 -19.26
CA GLU A 278 18.90 5.34 -19.55
C GLU A 278 18.16 4.75 -20.74
N LEU A 279 16.85 5.01 -20.87
CA LEU A 279 16.04 4.51 -21.97
C LEU A 279 16.34 5.23 -23.30
N GLU A 280 16.47 6.56 -23.28
CA GLU A 280 16.84 7.35 -24.46
C GLU A 280 18.18 6.91 -25.03
N ASN A 281 19.20 6.73 -24.18
CA ASN A 281 20.51 6.25 -24.60
C ASN A 281 20.47 4.82 -25.14
N LYS A 282 19.56 3.98 -24.67
CA LYS A 282 19.47 2.58 -25.08
C LYS A 282 18.61 2.34 -26.31
N LEU A 283 17.56 3.11 -26.46
CA LEU A 283 16.53 2.90 -27.50
C LEU A 283 16.61 3.95 -28.61
N HIS A 284 17.27 5.08 -28.37
CA HIS A 284 17.48 6.17 -29.35
C HIS A 284 16.16 6.75 -29.91
N PHE A 285 15.23 7.14 -29.01
CA PHE A 285 13.98 7.82 -29.35
C PHE A 285 13.98 9.28 -28.90
#